data_6465dff554579fb4f962022a2505688b
#
_entry.id   6465dff554579fb4f962022a2505688b
#
_cell.length_a   1.000
_cell.length_b   1.000
_cell.length_c   1.000
_cell.angle_alpha   90.00
_cell.angle_beta   90.00
_cell.angle_gamma   90.00
#
_symmetry.space_group_name_H-M   'P 1'
#
loop_
_entity.id
_entity.type
_entity.pdbx_description
1 polymer ?
#
loop_
_entity_poly.entity_id
_entity_poly.type
_entity_poly.pdbx_seq_one_letter_code
_entity_poly.pdbx_strand_id
1 'polypeptide(L)'
;MKKLLCALFTLSLLAPAGIFAAPRDKKARSGKNSGNVTLKVWESNGSERKFIDWAIAEYTKTHKNVKIVYEHVENTDSRTKIELDGPAGVGADVFVAPHDHIGALVNGGHVRENTNALYLNQFVNAARTAARYNGKTYGYPIAIETYALFYNKDLISNPPKTWDDVLAFAKTFNDNSNRKYAIVWPVADPYFDYQFMAAYGAALFGPNGNDRAQHNIDSAQAVKGLKYFQSLRKQILDIPSADMTSDFAGSAFSQGQAAMLITGPWSVDTFTRQKMNFGIVPLPSFPGTSQPATSFSGIRLAFVSSYSKYPEEAAEFAEFLTQKSSLEKRFELTRQLPPRKDIQTNDALSNGILEQTRYAVPMPTIPQMSVYWTAMAAAYAGIWDGDDVASDLKSAAIAMESAK
;
A
#
# COMPACT_ATOMS: atom_id res chain seq x y z
N MET A 1 1.53 13.39 81.44
CA MET A 1 0.32 13.51 82.29
C MET A 1 -0.89 12.95 81.56
N LYS A 2 -1.60 12.03 82.25
CA LYS A 2 -2.96 11.52 81.97
C LYS A 2 -3.13 10.71 80.71
N LYS A 3 -3.16 9.39 80.73
CA LYS A 3 -4.14 8.40 81.24
C LYS A 3 -5.39 8.33 80.33
N LEU A 4 -5.56 7.19 79.75
CA LEU A 4 -6.50 6.05 80.00
C LEU A 4 -7.69 6.15 79.04
N LEU A 5 -8.23 5.14 78.40
CA LEU A 5 -8.72 3.84 78.88
C LEU A 5 -9.02 2.88 77.74
N CYS A 6 -8.80 1.60 78.01
CA CYS A 6 -9.27 0.45 77.24
C CYS A 6 -10.80 0.31 77.17
N ALA A 7 -11.31 -0.28 76.11
CA ALA A 7 -12.47 -1.17 76.25
C ALA A 7 -12.38 -2.27 75.15
N LEU A 8 -12.13 -3.48 75.61
CA LEU A 8 -12.35 -4.73 74.83
C LEU A 8 -13.86 -4.96 74.69
N PHE A 9 -14.31 -5.29 73.50
CA PHE A 9 -15.56 -6.04 73.33
C PHE A 9 -15.30 -7.21 72.42
N THR A 10 -15.28 -8.39 73.02
CA THR A 10 -15.36 -9.68 72.35
C THR A 10 -16.80 -9.91 71.95
N LEU A 11 -17.01 -10.21 70.64
CA LEU A 11 -18.26 -10.85 70.23
C LEU A 11 -17.98 -11.92 69.19
N SER A 12 -18.53 -13.05 69.49
CA SER A 12 -18.33 -14.38 68.95
C SER A 12 -18.74 -14.58 67.52
N LEU A 13 -18.02 -15.53 66.91
CA LEU A 13 -18.26 -16.19 65.64
C LEU A 13 -19.72 -16.67 65.43
N LEU A 14 -20.18 -16.39 64.19
CA LEU A 14 -21.14 -17.26 63.52
C LEU A 14 -20.79 -17.19 62.01
N ALA A 15 -20.20 -18.26 61.49
CA ALA A 15 -19.97 -18.44 60.03
C ALA A 15 -21.24 -18.99 59.37
N PRO A 16 -21.68 -18.45 58.28
CA PRO A 16 -22.55 -19.18 57.35
C PRO A 16 -21.73 -19.87 56.27
N ALA A 17 -22.05 -21.15 56.03
CA ALA A 17 -21.50 -21.99 54.98
C ALA A 17 -21.61 -21.33 53.59
N GLY A 18 -20.48 -20.95 53.04
CA GLY A 18 -20.39 -20.47 51.68
C GLY A 18 -20.53 -21.63 50.68
N ILE A 19 -21.56 -21.57 49.90
CA ILE A 19 -21.74 -22.40 48.69
C ILE A 19 -20.65 -22.00 47.70
N PHE A 20 -19.68 -22.90 47.45
CA PHE A 20 -18.74 -22.78 46.33
C PHE A 20 -19.53 -22.88 45.01
N ALA A 21 -19.83 -21.75 44.39
CA ALA A 21 -20.25 -21.70 43.00
C ALA A 21 -18.99 -21.84 42.11
N ALA A 22 -18.91 -22.92 41.39
CA ALA A 22 -17.91 -23.13 40.35
C ALA A 22 -17.91 -21.97 39.35
N PRO A 23 -16.73 -21.62 38.76
CA PRO A 23 -16.70 -20.61 37.70
C PRO A 23 -17.52 -21.11 36.52
N ARG A 24 -18.62 -20.44 36.22
CA ARG A 24 -19.33 -20.62 34.96
C ARG A 24 -18.44 -20.05 33.89
N ASP A 25 -17.86 -20.94 33.09
CA ASP A 25 -17.33 -20.61 31.77
C ASP A 25 -18.41 -19.84 30.98
N LYS A 26 -18.25 -18.52 30.95
CA LYS A 26 -18.95 -17.69 29.96
C LYS A 26 -18.31 -17.93 28.60
N LYS A 27 -18.68 -19.04 27.94
CA LYS A 27 -18.66 -19.04 26.47
C LYS A 27 -19.51 -17.85 26.05
N ALA A 28 -18.83 -16.78 25.62
CA ALA A 28 -19.47 -15.72 24.87
C ALA A 28 -20.06 -16.36 23.62
N ARG A 29 -21.36 -16.64 23.65
CA ARG A 29 -22.11 -16.89 22.42
C ARG A 29 -22.10 -15.55 21.70
N SER A 30 -21.34 -15.46 20.58
CA SER A 30 -21.54 -14.41 19.60
C SER A 30 -22.97 -14.55 19.09
N GLY A 31 -23.85 -13.72 19.62
CA GLY A 31 -25.20 -13.59 19.07
C GLY A 31 -25.06 -12.90 17.73
N LYS A 32 -25.24 -13.64 16.60
CA LYS A 32 -25.48 -12.96 15.32
C LYS A 32 -26.57 -11.93 15.52
N ASN A 33 -26.26 -10.66 15.25
CA ASN A 33 -27.23 -9.61 15.25
C ASN A 33 -28.35 -9.98 14.27
N SER A 34 -29.54 -10.28 14.77
CA SER A 34 -30.70 -10.60 13.93
C SER A 34 -31.36 -9.36 13.32
N GLY A 35 -30.81 -8.17 13.61
CA GLY A 35 -31.27 -6.88 13.08
C GLY A 35 -30.63 -6.52 11.73
N ASN A 36 -31.21 -5.52 11.07
CA ASN A 36 -30.64 -4.96 9.84
C ASN A 36 -29.30 -4.26 10.15
N VAL A 37 -28.23 -4.68 9.49
CA VAL A 37 -26.88 -4.13 9.58
C VAL A 37 -26.61 -3.25 8.36
N THR A 38 -26.02 -2.08 8.57
CA THR A 38 -25.51 -1.27 7.47
C THR A 38 -24.02 -1.05 7.68
N LEU A 39 -23.20 -1.55 6.75
CA LEU A 39 -21.75 -1.34 6.70
C LEU A 39 -21.40 -0.29 5.66
N LYS A 40 -20.38 0.49 5.93
CA LYS A 40 -19.74 1.38 4.97
C LYS A 40 -18.38 0.80 4.56
N VAL A 41 -18.09 0.76 3.27
CA VAL A 41 -16.80 0.32 2.72
C VAL A 41 -16.13 1.43 1.93
N TRP A 42 -14.82 1.65 2.16
CA TRP A 42 -13.97 2.53 1.38
C TRP A 42 -13.02 1.73 0.49
N GLU A 43 -12.98 2.09 -0.76
CA GLU A 43 -12.01 1.59 -1.75
C GLU A 43 -11.84 2.65 -2.83
N SER A 44 -10.73 2.59 -3.57
CA SER A 44 -10.45 3.42 -4.73
C SER A 44 -11.53 3.29 -5.81
N ASN A 45 -11.59 4.28 -6.68
CA ASN A 45 -12.53 4.29 -7.80
C ASN A 45 -11.99 3.44 -8.98
N GLY A 46 -12.66 3.52 -10.14
CA GLY A 46 -12.22 2.82 -11.35
C GLY A 46 -12.56 1.33 -11.37
N SER A 47 -11.59 0.50 -11.61
CA SER A 47 -11.75 -0.96 -11.65
C SER A 47 -12.02 -1.57 -10.28
N GLU A 48 -11.46 -0.99 -9.24
CA GLU A 48 -11.68 -1.39 -7.85
C GLU A 48 -13.13 -1.17 -7.43
N ARG A 49 -13.73 -0.07 -7.85
CA ARG A 49 -15.16 0.17 -7.65
C ARG A 49 -16.01 -0.94 -8.27
N LYS A 50 -15.70 -1.38 -9.50
CA LYS A 50 -16.42 -2.48 -10.15
C LYS A 50 -16.32 -3.77 -9.33
N PHE A 51 -15.14 -4.04 -8.75
CA PHE A 51 -14.95 -5.19 -7.88
C PHE A 51 -15.78 -5.08 -6.60
N ILE A 52 -15.78 -3.93 -5.94
CA ILE A 52 -16.57 -3.72 -4.70
C ILE A 52 -18.07 -3.83 -5.00
N ASP A 53 -18.56 -3.26 -6.09
CA ASP A 53 -19.97 -3.39 -6.48
C ASP A 53 -20.37 -4.86 -6.70
N TRP A 54 -19.49 -5.65 -7.36
CA TRP A 54 -19.69 -7.08 -7.49
C TRP A 54 -19.66 -7.79 -6.13
N ALA A 55 -18.68 -7.47 -5.28
CA ALA A 55 -18.53 -8.09 -3.97
C ALA A 55 -19.75 -7.83 -3.07
N ILE A 56 -20.26 -6.60 -3.07
CA ILE A 56 -21.49 -6.24 -2.35
C ILE A 56 -22.68 -7.06 -2.86
N ALA A 57 -22.87 -7.11 -4.19
CA ALA A 57 -23.96 -7.84 -4.79
C ALA A 57 -23.88 -9.35 -4.50
N GLU A 58 -22.70 -9.94 -4.53
CA GLU A 58 -22.49 -11.36 -4.26
C GLU A 58 -22.68 -11.70 -2.77
N TYR A 59 -22.06 -10.93 -1.88
CA TYR A 59 -22.14 -11.13 -0.43
C TYR A 59 -23.58 -11.02 0.09
N THR A 60 -24.33 -10.04 -0.37
CA THR A 60 -25.71 -9.80 0.09
C THR A 60 -26.71 -10.84 -0.43
N LYS A 61 -26.34 -11.74 -1.36
CA LYS A 61 -27.19 -12.88 -1.73
C LYS A 61 -27.43 -13.83 -0.56
N THR A 62 -26.43 -14.03 0.29
CA THR A 62 -26.49 -14.91 1.45
C THR A 62 -26.64 -14.18 2.78
N HIS A 63 -26.37 -12.88 2.82
CA HIS A 63 -26.46 -12.02 4.01
C HIS A 63 -27.57 -10.98 3.86
N LYS A 64 -28.82 -11.44 3.82
CA LYS A 64 -30.01 -10.62 3.52
C LYS A 64 -30.27 -9.49 4.51
N ASN A 65 -29.76 -9.60 5.73
CA ASN A 65 -29.86 -8.61 6.78
C ASN A 65 -28.73 -7.56 6.73
N VAL A 66 -27.76 -7.71 5.80
CA VAL A 66 -26.63 -6.78 5.68
C VAL A 66 -26.80 -5.92 4.42
N LYS A 67 -26.79 -4.61 4.63
CA LYS A 67 -26.63 -3.60 3.57
C LYS A 67 -25.23 -3.07 3.60
N ILE A 68 -24.56 -2.94 2.44
CA ILE A 68 -23.22 -2.37 2.33
C ILE A 68 -23.29 -1.15 1.43
N VAL A 69 -22.70 -0.05 1.88
CA VAL A 69 -22.64 1.23 1.16
C VAL A 69 -21.19 1.53 0.82
N TYR A 70 -20.91 1.66 -0.45
CA TYR A 70 -19.60 2.11 -0.92
C TYR A 70 -19.49 3.64 -0.83
N GLU A 71 -18.35 4.11 -0.37
CA GLU A 71 -17.92 5.51 -0.46
C GLU A 71 -16.52 5.52 -1.10
N HIS A 72 -16.31 6.38 -2.10
CA HIS A 72 -15.01 6.53 -2.74
C HIS A 72 -14.03 7.20 -1.80
N VAL A 73 -12.97 6.48 -1.49
CA VAL A 73 -11.76 7.00 -0.82
C VAL A 73 -10.57 6.29 -1.43
N GLU A 74 -9.61 7.05 -1.94
CA GLU A 74 -8.39 6.44 -2.45
C GLU A 74 -7.66 5.67 -1.35
N ASN A 75 -7.14 4.50 -1.69
CA ASN A 75 -6.55 3.60 -0.69
C ASN A 75 -5.38 4.27 0.05
N THR A 76 -4.63 5.15 -0.60
CA THR A 76 -3.53 5.93 -0.01
C THR A 76 -4.02 6.98 1.00
N ASP A 77 -5.25 7.47 0.85
CA ASP A 77 -5.85 8.49 1.71
C ASP A 77 -6.63 7.88 2.88
N SER A 78 -6.98 6.59 2.78
CA SER A 78 -7.85 5.90 3.74
C SER A 78 -7.33 5.97 5.17
N ARG A 79 -5.99 5.93 5.38
CA ARG A 79 -5.39 6.07 6.71
C ARG A 79 -5.72 7.43 7.32
N THR A 80 -5.36 8.50 6.64
CA THR A 80 -5.61 9.86 7.15
C THR A 80 -7.09 10.11 7.37
N LYS A 81 -7.94 9.59 6.48
CA LYS A 81 -9.39 9.76 6.59
C LYS A 81 -9.98 8.96 7.77
N ILE A 82 -9.52 7.72 8.04
CA ILE A 82 -10.04 6.95 9.20
C ILE A 82 -9.55 7.51 10.53
N GLU A 83 -8.36 8.12 10.58
CA GLU A 83 -7.85 8.82 11.77
C GLU A 83 -8.77 10.00 12.17
N LEU A 84 -9.38 10.67 11.19
CA LEU A 84 -10.30 11.80 11.40
C LEU A 84 -11.74 11.35 11.58
N ASP A 85 -12.27 10.58 10.64
CA ASP A 85 -13.69 10.23 10.54
C ASP A 85 -14.08 9.09 11.49
N GLY A 86 -13.13 8.22 11.85
CA GLY A 86 -13.37 7.09 12.74
C GLY A 86 -13.86 7.54 14.12
N PRO A 87 -13.10 8.36 14.87
CA PRO A 87 -13.51 8.88 16.16
C PRO A 87 -14.81 9.71 16.10
N ALA A 88 -15.07 10.37 14.97
CA ALA A 88 -16.29 11.13 14.74
C ALA A 88 -17.51 10.23 14.46
N GLY A 89 -17.33 8.92 14.30
CA GLY A 89 -18.39 7.96 14.03
C GLY A 89 -18.98 8.02 12.61
N VAL A 90 -18.26 8.66 11.68
CA VAL A 90 -18.64 8.80 10.25
C VAL A 90 -17.71 8.04 9.31
N GLY A 91 -16.68 7.38 9.83
CA GLY A 91 -15.74 6.57 9.06
C GLY A 91 -16.34 5.28 8.50
N ALA A 92 -15.53 4.54 7.74
CA ALA A 92 -15.91 3.23 7.22
C ALA A 92 -15.86 2.14 8.30
N ASP A 93 -16.63 1.07 8.09
CA ASP A 93 -16.55 -0.18 8.86
C ASP A 93 -15.43 -1.07 8.29
N VAL A 94 -15.30 -1.10 6.96
CA VAL A 94 -14.21 -1.76 6.22
C VAL A 94 -13.57 -0.75 5.28
N PHE A 95 -12.25 -0.67 5.27
CA PHE A 95 -11.53 0.21 4.35
C PHE A 95 -10.28 -0.44 3.81
N VAL A 96 -9.89 -0.03 2.60
CA VAL A 96 -8.70 -0.56 1.94
C VAL A 96 -7.56 0.45 2.06
N ALA A 97 -6.38 -0.05 2.41
CA ALA A 97 -5.15 0.75 2.46
C ALA A 97 -3.91 -0.10 2.09
N PRO A 98 -2.80 0.51 1.67
CA PRO A 98 -1.51 -0.16 1.52
C PRO A 98 -0.99 -0.66 2.87
N HIS A 99 -0.23 -1.76 2.84
CA HIS A 99 0.22 -2.44 4.07
C HIS A 99 1.22 -1.63 4.91
N ASP A 100 1.97 -0.71 4.32
CA ASP A 100 2.89 0.18 5.03
C ASP A 100 2.18 1.12 6.02
N HIS A 101 0.89 1.34 5.86
CA HIS A 101 0.06 2.07 6.82
C HIS A 101 -0.24 1.29 8.11
N ILE A 102 -0.02 -0.03 8.14
CA ILE A 102 -0.46 -0.90 9.26
C ILE A 102 0.12 -0.47 10.61
N GLY A 103 1.39 -0.05 10.63
CA GLY A 103 2.04 0.40 11.87
C GLY A 103 1.37 1.62 12.48
N ALA A 104 1.08 2.63 11.67
CA ALA A 104 0.39 3.84 12.11
C ALA A 104 -1.06 3.52 12.53
N LEU A 105 -1.79 2.74 11.74
CA LEU A 105 -3.17 2.35 12.01
C LEU A 105 -3.31 1.57 13.33
N VAL A 106 -2.40 0.62 13.59
CA VAL A 106 -2.42 -0.19 14.82
C VAL A 106 -2.03 0.64 16.03
N ASN A 107 -0.96 1.42 15.93
CA ASN A 107 -0.50 2.27 17.05
C ASN A 107 -1.50 3.37 17.39
N GLY A 108 -2.23 3.90 16.40
CA GLY A 108 -3.33 4.84 16.60
C GLY A 108 -4.63 4.20 17.11
N GLY A 109 -4.71 2.86 17.16
CA GLY A 109 -5.90 2.14 17.61
C GLY A 109 -7.07 2.20 16.62
N HIS A 110 -6.81 2.42 15.33
CA HIS A 110 -7.84 2.64 14.31
C HIS A 110 -8.37 1.35 13.68
N VAL A 111 -7.66 0.22 13.84
CA VAL A 111 -8.00 -1.07 13.24
C VAL A 111 -8.14 -2.18 14.29
N ARG A 112 -9.02 -3.11 14.01
CA ARG A 112 -9.25 -4.30 14.84
C ARG A 112 -8.31 -5.43 14.45
N GLU A 113 -7.94 -6.25 15.45
CA GLU A 113 -7.22 -7.49 15.23
C GLU A 113 -8.09 -8.49 14.43
N ASN A 114 -7.52 -9.09 13.40
CA ASN A 114 -8.11 -10.22 12.69
C ASN A 114 -7.80 -11.50 13.47
N THR A 115 -8.75 -11.96 14.25
CA THR A 115 -8.61 -13.16 15.11
C THR A 115 -8.80 -14.46 14.34
N ASN A 116 -9.38 -14.44 13.13
CA ASN A 116 -9.55 -15.60 12.25
C ASN A 116 -8.49 -15.59 11.14
N ALA A 117 -7.20 -15.74 11.49
CA ALA A 117 -6.11 -15.61 10.55
C ALA A 117 -5.63 -16.96 9.92
N LEU A 118 -6.27 -18.08 10.23
CA LEU A 118 -5.83 -19.41 9.75
C LEU A 118 -5.92 -19.54 8.23
N TYR A 119 -6.90 -18.91 7.59
CA TYR A 119 -7.05 -18.92 6.13
C TYR A 119 -5.85 -18.28 5.41
N LEU A 120 -5.09 -17.42 6.08
CA LEU A 120 -3.88 -16.78 5.52
C LEU A 120 -2.78 -17.79 5.15
N ASN A 121 -2.84 -19.03 5.62
CA ASN A 121 -1.91 -20.09 5.21
C ASN A 121 -1.94 -20.36 3.70
N GLN A 122 -3.03 -20.04 3.03
CA GLN A 122 -3.18 -20.15 1.58
C GLN A 122 -2.55 -18.99 0.81
N PHE A 123 -2.07 -17.95 1.51
CA PHE A 123 -1.48 -16.75 0.92
C PHE A 123 0.03 -16.85 0.79
N VAL A 124 0.61 -16.10 -0.16
CA VAL A 124 2.06 -15.97 -0.30
C VAL A 124 2.66 -15.34 0.96
N ASN A 125 3.93 -15.63 1.22
CA ASN A 125 4.56 -15.20 2.48
C ASN A 125 4.56 -13.68 2.64
N ALA A 126 4.82 -12.93 1.56
CA ALA A 126 4.77 -11.47 1.58
C ALA A 126 3.42 -10.92 2.07
N ALA A 127 2.31 -11.48 1.57
CA ALA A 127 0.96 -11.07 1.98
C ALA A 127 0.66 -11.42 3.44
N ARG A 128 1.13 -12.58 3.91
CA ARG A 128 0.99 -12.98 5.32
C ARG A 128 1.77 -12.07 6.27
N THR A 129 2.98 -11.69 5.87
CA THR A 129 3.84 -10.78 6.64
C THR A 129 3.24 -9.38 6.66
N ALA A 130 2.83 -8.87 5.50
CA ALA A 130 2.23 -7.54 5.36
C ALA A 130 0.93 -7.36 6.17
N ALA A 131 0.15 -8.44 6.37
CA ALA A 131 -1.08 -8.40 7.17
C ALA A 131 -0.83 -8.35 8.69
N ARG A 132 0.45 -8.40 9.15
CA ARG A 132 0.81 -8.52 10.56
C ARG A 132 1.60 -7.33 11.05
N TYR A 133 1.36 -6.98 12.30
CA TYR A 133 2.14 -5.99 13.04
C TYR A 133 2.26 -6.40 14.50
N ASN A 134 3.46 -6.28 15.09
CA ASN A 134 3.74 -6.68 16.48
C ASN A 134 3.22 -8.08 16.84
N GLY A 135 3.42 -9.07 15.94
CA GLY A 135 3.05 -10.46 16.15
C GLY A 135 1.56 -10.80 15.96
N LYS A 136 0.70 -9.81 15.78
CA LYS A 136 -0.75 -9.97 15.56
C LYS A 136 -1.12 -9.72 14.11
N THR A 137 -2.25 -10.26 13.69
CA THR A 137 -2.80 -10.05 12.34
C THR A 137 -3.90 -8.99 12.39
N TYR A 138 -3.89 -8.06 11.42
CA TYR A 138 -4.90 -7.00 11.31
C TYR A 138 -5.47 -6.90 9.90
N GLY A 139 -4.64 -7.10 8.88
CA GLY A 139 -5.02 -6.92 7.50
C GLY A 139 -5.64 -8.16 6.85
N TYR A 140 -6.44 -7.92 5.82
CA TYR A 140 -7.05 -8.91 4.94
C TYR A 140 -6.48 -8.70 3.53
N PRO A 141 -5.50 -9.52 3.08
CA PRO A 141 -4.80 -9.27 1.82
C PRO A 141 -5.70 -9.46 0.59
N ILE A 142 -5.75 -8.46 -0.29
CA ILE A 142 -6.61 -8.49 -1.47
C ILE A 142 -5.87 -8.28 -2.80
N ALA A 143 -4.65 -7.73 -2.80
CA ALA A 143 -3.83 -7.61 -4.00
C ALA A 143 -2.34 -7.51 -3.67
N ILE A 144 -1.49 -7.92 -4.63
CA ILE A 144 -0.07 -7.60 -4.69
C ILE A 144 0.12 -6.50 -5.72
N GLU A 145 0.91 -5.49 -5.37
CA GLU A 145 1.20 -4.36 -6.24
C GLU A 145 2.71 -4.09 -6.30
N THR A 146 3.17 -3.70 -7.46
CA THR A 146 4.47 -3.07 -7.71
C THR A 146 4.34 -2.26 -8.98
N TYR A 147 5.30 -1.39 -9.27
CA TYR A 147 5.37 -0.70 -10.54
C TYR A 147 6.42 -1.34 -11.45
N ALA A 148 6.22 -1.19 -12.76
CA ALA A 148 7.07 -1.76 -13.80
C ALA A 148 7.13 -0.80 -15.00
N LEU A 149 7.89 -1.15 -16.04
CA LEU A 149 7.93 -0.39 -17.28
C LEU A 149 6.82 -0.85 -18.22
N PHE A 150 5.85 0.02 -18.48
CA PHE A 150 4.86 -0.12 -19.55
C PHE A 150 5.41 0.51 -20.81
N TYR A 151 5.21 -0.13 -21.96
CA TYR A 151 5.67 0.41 -23.25
C TYR A 151 4.61 0.25 -24.33
N ASN A 152 4.49 1.26 -25.19
CA ASN A 152 3.59 1.27 -26.34
C ASN A 152 4.29 0.56 -27.50
N LYS A 153 3.75 -0.61 -27.90
CA LYS A 153 4.32 -1.46 -28.97
C LYS A 153 4.25 -0.84 -30.37
N ASP A 154 3.37 0.15 -30.54
CA ASP A 154 3.26 0.87 -31.82
C ASP A 154 4.37 1.94 -31.95
N LEU A 155 5.01 2.34 -30.86
CA LEU A 155 6.06 3.34 -30.82
C LEU A 155 7.46 2.75 -30.58
N ILE A 156 7.54 1.62 -29.88
CA ILE A 156 8.81 0.94 -29.58
C ILE A 156 8.63 -0.59 -29.66
N SER A 157 9.36 -1.22 -30.58
CA SER A 157 9.26 -2.67 -30.82
C SER A 157 10.06 -3.49 -29.81
N ASN A 158 11.17 -2.96 -29.31
CA ASN A 158 12.05 -3.61 -28.34
C ASN A 158 12.16 -2.73 -27.09
N PRO A 159 11.50 -3.08 -25.98
CA PRO A 159 11.58 -2.29 -24.76
C PRO A 159 13.02 -2.27 -24.20
N PRO A 160 13.47 -1.12 -23.66
CA PRO A 160 14.82 -0.98 -23.14
C PRO A 160 15.02 -1.89 -21.92
N LYS A 161 16.25 -2.37 -21.75
CA LYS A 161 16.67 -3.15 -20.59
C LYS A 161 17.52 -2.34 -19.62
N THR A 162 18.08 -1.24 -20.08
CA THR A 162 18.94 -0.35 -19.30
C THR A 162 18.50 1.09 -19.43
N TRP A 163 18.81 1.93 -18.47
CA TRP A 163 18.63 3.37 -18.59
C TRP A 163 19.42 3.99 -19.73
N ASP A 164 20.57 3.40 -20.10
CA ASP A 164 21.34 3.83 -21.28
C ASP A 164 20.55 3.60 -22.58
N ASP A 165 19.80 2.48 -22.68
CA ASP A 165 18.91 2.23 -23.82
C ASP A 165 17.76 3.27 -23.85
N VAL A 166 17.20 3.62 -22.67
CA VAL A 166 16.19 4.68 -22.56
C VAL A 166 16.73 6.01 -23.06
N LEU A 167 17.94 6.39 -22.63
CA LEU A 167 18.59 7.62 -23.06
C LEU A 167 18.90 7.61 -24.56
N ALA A 168 19.34 6.49 -25.11
CA ALA A 168 19.61 6.34 -26.54
C ALA A 168 18.31 6.52 -27.36
N PHE A 169 17.20 5.91 -26.91
CA PHE A 169 15.89 6.07 -27.53
C PHE A 169 15.38 7.51 -27.43
N ALA A 170 15.53 8.15 -26.29
CA ALA A 170 15.09 9.53 -26.05
C ALA A 170 15.73 10.54 -27.02
N LYS A 171 17.02 10.36 -27.35
CA LYS A 171 17.74 11.24 -28.29
C LYS A 171 17.08 11.34 -29.68
N THR A 172 16.38 10.31 -30.11
CA THR A 172 15.75 10.25 -31.43
C THR A 172 14.24 10.41 -31.39
N PHE A 173 13.61 10.11 -30.25
CA PHE A 173 12.16 10.09 -30.11
C PHE A 173 11.60 11.39 -29.53
N ASN A 174 12.31 12.01 -28.56
CA ASN A 174 11.80 13.19 -27.87
C ASN A 174 11.61 14.37 -28.81
N ASP A 175 10.45 14.99 -28.72
CA ASP A 175 10.10 16.22 -29.42
C ASP A 175 9.10 17.01 -28.57
N ASN A 176 9.61 17.95 -27.78
CA ASN A 176 8.80 18.76 -26.87
C ASN A 176 7.76 19.62 -27.62
N SER A 177 8.08 20.05 -28.84
CA SER A 177 7.17 20.84 -29.67
C SER A 177 5.93 20.06 -30.08
N ASN A 178 6.10 18.74 -30.33
CA ASN A 178 5.04 17.81 -30.68
C ASN A 178 4.59 16.94 -29.51
N ARG A 179 5.01 17.26 -28.29
CA ARG A 179 4.67 16.49 -27.05
C ARG A 179 5.00 15.01 -27.19
N LYS A 180 6.18 14.67 -27.70
CA LYS A 180 6.69 13.31 -27.75
C LYS A 180 7.71 13.08 -26.63
N TYR A 181 7.48 12.07 -25.82
CA TYR A 181 8.28 11.76 -24.65
C TYR A 181 8.71 10.28 -24.71
N ALA A 182 9.99 10.01 -24.59
CA ALA A 182 10.48 8.63 -24.56
C ALA A 182 9.91 7.86 -23.36
N ILE A 183 9.94 8.47 -22.19
CA ILE A 183 9.45 7.88 -20.94
C ILE A 183 8.85 8.97 -20.04
N VAL A 184 7.78 8.62 -19.34
CA VAL A 184 7.14 9.47 -18.34
C VAL A 184 6.84 8.67 -17.07
N TRP A 185 6.81 9.35 -15.94
CA TRP A 185 6.32 8.84 -14.65
C TRP A 185 6.05 10.03 -13.73
N PRO A 186 5.31 9.88 -12.61
CA PRO A 186 5.13 10.96 -11.66
C PRO A 186 6.44 11.18 -10.88
N VAL A 187 7.20 12.20 -11.29
CA VAL A 187 8.49 12.54 -10.67
C VAL A 187 8.29 13.26 -9.38
N ALA A 188 8.56 13.13 -8.30
CA ALA A 188 8.24 13.66 -6.97
C ALA A 188 7.28 12.75 -6.20
N ASP A 189 7.01 11.56 -6.74
CA ASP A 189 6.32 10.51 -6.00
C ASP A 189 7.34 9.51 -5.45
N PRO A 190 7.57 9.48 -4.12
CA PRO A 190 8.58 8.61 -3.51
C PRO A 190 8.34 7.12 -3.72
N TYR A 191 7.12 6.72 -4.09
CA TYR A 191 6.82 5.34 -4.44
C TYR A 191 7.54 4.94 -5.74
N PHE A 192 7.42 5.74 -6.79
CA PHE A 192 8.06 5.46 -8.08
C PHE A 192 9.56 5.80 -8.08
N ASP A 193 9.94 6.87 -7.38
CA ASP A 193 11.32 7.35 -7.38
C ASP A 193 12.26 6.58 -6.44
N TYR A 194 11.69 5.71 -5.58
CA TYR A 194 12.49 4.81 -4.74
C TYR A 194 13.53 4.01 -5.53
N GLN A 195 13.23 3.63 -6.77
CA GLN A 195 14.17 2.93 -7.64
C GLN A 195 15.51 3.66 -7.79
N PHE A 196 15.50 4.99 -7.83
CA PHE A 196 16.72 5.81 -7.96
C PHE A 196 17.50 5.83 -6.64
N MET A 197 16.81 5.98 -5.51
CA MET A 197 17.44 5.90 -4.20
C MET A 197 18.09 4.52 -3.99
N ALA A 198 17.40 3.45 -4.32
CA ALA A 198 17.86 2.08 -4.16
C ALA A 198 18.89 1.62 -5.20
N ALA A 199 19.09 2.36 -6.29
CA ALA A 199 19.87 1.97 -7.48
C ALA A 199 21.26 1.43 -7.17
N TYR A 200 21.91 1.95 -6.15
CA TYR A 200 23.27 1.60 -5.76
C TYR A 200 23.36 0.99 -4.36
N GLY A 201 22.26 0.42 -3.86
CA GLY A 201 22.24 -0.37 -2.63
C GLY A 201 21.85 0.39 -1.36
N ALA A 202 21.25 1.56 -1.45
CA ALA A 202 20.62 2.19 -0.30
C ALA A 202 19.36 1.39 0.07
N ALA A 203 19.32 0.86 1.30
CA ALA A 203 18.20 0.08 1.81
C ALA A 203 17.45 0.90 2.87
N LEU A 204 16.22 1.30 2.57
CA LEU A 204 15.39 2.08 3.48
C LEU A 204 15.09 1.29 4.76
N PHE A 205 15.45 1.86 5.91
CA PHE A 205 15.34 1.24 7.23
C PHE A 205 16.09 -0.09 7.38
N GLY A 206 17.24 -0.18 6.71
CA GLY A 206 18.12 -1.35 6.75
C GLY A 206 17.59 -2.54 5.93
N PRO A 207 18.33 -3.66 5.97
CA PRO A 207 18.04 -4.83 5.12
C PRO A 207 16.65 -5.45 5.32
N ASN A 208 16.08 -5.27 6.51
CA ASN A 208 14.76 -5.81 6.88
C ASN A 208 13.63 -4.76 6.87
N GLY A 209 13.92 -3.51 6.52
CA GLY A 209 12.95 -2.43 6.47
C GLY A 209 12.34 -2.06 7.83
N ASN A 210 13.01 -2.32 8.94
CA ASN A 210 12.46 -2.13 10.29
C ASN A 210 13.43 -1.48 11.30
N ASP A 211 14.61 -1.07 10.85
CA ASP A 211 15.57 -0.36 11.69
C ASP A 211 15.46 1.15 11.47
N ARG A 212 14.77 1.80 12.38
CA ARG A 212 14.56 3.25 12.36
C ARG A 212 15.86 4.06 12.27
N ALA A 213 16.95 3.58 12.86
CA ALA A 213 18.24 4.27 12.87
C ALA A 213 18.96 4.18 11.51
N GLN A 214 18.54 3.27 10.63
CA GLN A 214 19.14 3.04 9.31
C GLN A 214 18.19 3.51 8.18
N HIS A 215 17.68 4.75 8.25
CA HIS A 215 16.83 5.27 7.16
C HIS A 215 17.57 5.33 5.82
N ASN A 216 18.90 5.55 5.82
CA ASN A 216 19.81 5.50 4.66
C ASN A 216 19.46 6.44 3.48
N ILE A 217 18.54 7.40 3.66
CA ILE A 217 18.09 8.28 2.58
C ILE A 217 19.13 9.30 2.16
N ASP A 218 20.08 9.64 3.04
CA ASP A 218 21.21 10.56 2.78
C ASP A 218 22.54 9.83 2.65
N SER A 219 22.51 8.49 2.52
CA SER A 219 23.72 7.67 2.30
C SER A 219 24.41 8.05 0.97
N ALA A 220 25.71 7.75 0.87
CA ALA A 220 26.48 7.98 -0.36
C ALA A 220 25.86 7.27 -1.57
N GLN A 221 25.25 6.10 -1.35
CA GLN A 221 24.55 5.32 -2.37
C GLN A 221 23.29 6.04 -2.84
N ALA A 222 22.48 6.56 -1.91
CA ALA A 222 21.27 7.35 -2.23
C ALA A 222 21.64 8.64 -2.98
N VAL A 223 22.64 9.39 -2.49
CA VAL A 223 23.16 10.60 -3.17
C VAL A 223 23.61 10.28 -4.59
N LYS A 224 24.31 9.15 -4.82
CA LYS A 224 24.73 8.73 -6.16
C LYS A 224 23.52 8.47 -7.06
N GLY A 225 22.50 7.76 -6.55
CA GLY A 225 21.28 7.45 -7.31
C GLY A 225 20.47 8.69 -7.64
N LEU A 226 20.35 9.63 -6.70
CA LEU A 226 19.58 10.84 -6.94
C LEU A 226 20.32 11.90 -7.78
N LYS A 227 21.64 11.88 -7.83
CA LYS A 227 22.38 12.63 -8.84
C LYS A 227 22.12 12.11 -10.25
N TYR A 228 22.00 10.78 -10.40
CA TYR A 228 21.57 10.21 -11.67
C TYR A 228 20.14 10.63 -12.03
N PHE A 229 19.20 10.52 -11.10
CA PHE A 229 17.82 10.99 -11.25
C PHE A 229 17.76 12.45 -11.71
N GLN A 230 18.46 13.36 -11.02
CA GLN A 230 18.53 14.77 -11.40
C GLN A 230 19.04 14.98 -12.82
N SER A 231 20.03 14.17 -13.26
CA SER A 231 20.61 14.28 -14.59
C SER A 231 19.62 13.91 -15.71
N LEU A 232 18.59 13.12 -15.41
CA LEU A 232 17.61 12.68 -16.40
C LEU A 232 16.73 13.81 -16.88
N ARG A 233 16.43 14.81 -16.07
CA ARG A 233 15.58 15.94 -16.47
C ARG A 233 16.00 16.53 -17.80
N LYS A 234 17.24 16.95 -17.92
CA LYS A 234 17.75 17.56 -19.17
C LYS A 234 17.98 16.59 -20.31
N GLN A 235 18.11 15.29 -20.00
CA GLN A 235 18.40 14.27 -21.01
C GLN A 235 17.15 13.64 -21.61
N ILE A 236 16.06 13.54 -20.83
CA ILE A 236 14.84 12.84 -21.25
C ILE A 236 13.65 13.79 -21.28
N LEU A 237 13.48 14.64 -20.25
CA LEU A 237 12.20 15.28 -20.02
C LEU A 237 12.38 16.59 -19.24
N ASP A 238 12.55 17.69 -19.97
CA ASP A 238 12.71 19.02 -19.36
C ASP A 238 11.34 19.62 -19.01
N ILE A 239 10.65 18.99 -18.06
CA ILE A 239 9.36 19.44 -17.50
C ILE A 239 9.53 19.58 -15.98
N PRO A 240 9.02 20.66 -15.35
CA PRO A 240 9.04 20.81 -13.90
C PRO A 240 8.35 19.66 -13.16
N SER A 241 8.81 19.36 -11.96
CA SER A 241 8.25 18.28 -11.12
C SER A 241 6.73 18.42 -10.90
N ALA A 242 6.28 19.67 -10.66
CA ALA A 242 4.87 19.98 -10.42
C ALA A 242 3.93 19.64 -11.59
N ASP A 243 4.45 19.60 -12.82
CA ASP A 243 3.69 19.26 -14.03
C ASP A 243 3.75 17.75 -14.35
N MET A 244 4.66 17.00 -13.73
CA MET A 244 4.88 15.56 -13.94
C MET A 244 4.02 14.71 -12.99
N THR A 245 2.73 14.94 -13.04
CA THR A 245 1.76 14.21 -12.21
C THR A 245 1.41 12.83 -12.77
N SER A 246 0.77 11.99 -11.96
CA SER A 246 0.21 10.70 -12.42
C SER A 246 -0.79 10.89 -13.56
N ASP A 247 -1.61 11.94 -13.52
CA ASP A 247 -2.59 12.25 -14.57
C ASP A 247 -1.91 12.66 -15.87
N PHE A 248 -0.87 13.51 -15.80
CA PHE A 248 -0.06 13.86 -16.96
C PHE A 248 0.58 12.61 -17.59
N ALA A 249 1.28 11.81 -16.78
CA ALA A 249 2.00 10.64 -17.27
C ALA A 249 1.05 9.60 -17.91
N GLY A 250 -0.06 9.29 -17.24
CA GLY A 250 -1.08 8.38 -17.74
C GLY A 250 -1.74 8.89 -19.01
N SER A 251 -2.05 10.19 -19.10
CA SER A 251 -2.63 10.81 -20.29
C SER A 251 -1.65 10.83 -21.47
N ALA A 252 -0.40 11.19 -21.25
CA ALA A 252 0.63 11.21 -22.28
C ALA A 252 0.85 9.81 -22.88
N PHE A 253 0.86 8.77 -22.05
CA PHE A 253 0.99 7.39 -22.53
C PHE A 253 -0.27 6.93 -23.28
N SER A 254 -1.45 7.17 -22.76
CA SER A 254 -2.70 6.74 -23.39
C SER A 254 -3.00 7.44 -24.71
N GLN A 255 -2.50 8.67 -24.89
CA GLN A 255 -2.62 9.44 -26.16
C GLN A 255 -1.51 9.10 -27.16
N GLY A 256 -0.60 8.18 -26.85
CA GLY A 256 0.54 7.84 -27.71
C GLY A 256 1.60 8.95 -27.81
N GLN A 257 1.59 9.90 -26.87
CA GLN A 257 2.61 10.94 -26.75
C GLN A 257 3.87 10.41 -26.04
N ALA A 258 3.69 9.51 -25.06
CA ALA A 258 4.79 8.83 -24.40
C ALA A 258 4.94 7.41 -24.92
N ALA A 259 6.18 7.00 -25.22
CA ALA A 259 6.48 5.64 -25.67
C ALA A 259 6.54 4.66 -24.48
N MET A 260 6.93 5.15 -23.30
CA MET A 260 7.04 4.37 -22.07
C MET A 260 6.45 5.12 -20.88
N LEU A 261 5.95 4.33 -19.91
CA LEU A 261 5.39 4.82 -18.66
C LEU A 261 5.82 3.90 -17.51
N ILE A 262 6.31 4.47 -16.42
CA ILE A 262 6.47 3.71 -15.17
C ILE A 262 5.17 3.85 -14.38
N THR A 263 4.46 2.72 -14.21
CA THR A 263 3.20 2.64 -13.48
C THR A 263 2.96 1.22 -12.98
N GLY A 264 1.82 0.97 -12.34
CA GLY A 264 1.46 -0.33 -11.80
C GLY A 264 0.21 -0.97 -12.43
N PRO A 265 -0.23 -2.13 -11.92
CA PRO A 265 -1.33 -2.91 -12.48
C PRO A 265 -2.68 -2.17 -12.49
N TRP A 266 -2.86 -1.16 -11.65
CA TRP A 266 -4.06 -0.31 -11.62
C TRP A 266 -4.33 0.43 -12.94
N SER A 267 -3.31 0.63 -13.77
CA SER A 267 -3.44 1.28 -15.08
C SER A 267 -3.86 0.33 -16.21
N VAL A 268 -3.72 -0.99 -16.02
CA VAL A 268 -3.93 -2.00 -17.07
C VAL A 268 -5.35 -1.99 -17.62
N ASP A 269 -6.38 -1.92 -16.75
CA ASP A 269 -7.79 -1.87 -17.19
C ASP A 269 -8.06 -0.64 -18.08
N THR A 270 -7.50 0.52 -17.71
CA THR A 270 -7.66 1.76 -18.48
C THR A 270 -7.10 1.63 -19.89
N PHE A 271 -5.84 1.20 -20.03
CA PHE A 271 -5.19 1.07 -21.34
C PHE A 271 -5.80 -0.06 -22.18
N THR A 272 -6.24 -1.15 -21.53
CA THR A 272 -6.94 -2.24 -22.22
C THR A 272 -8.29 -1.77 -22.78
N ARG A 273 -9.07 -1.01 -22.03
CA ARG A 273 -10.34 -0.42 -22.52
C ARG A 273 -10.15 0.56 -23.66
N GLN A 274 -9.04 1.26 -23.67
CA GLN A 274 -8.64 2.16 -24.77
C GLN A 274 -8.08 1.41 -25.98
N LYS A 275 -7.98 0.07 -25.91
CA LYS A 275 -7.44 -0.81 -26.96
C LYS A 275 -5.99 -0.48 -27.35
N MET A 276 -5.21 0.00 -26.40
CA MET A 276 -3.79 0.27 -26.63
C MET A 276 -3.03 -1.04 -26.86
N ASN A 277 -2.08 -0.98 -27.80
CA ASN A 277 -1.14 -2.08 -28.03
C ASN A 277 0.10 -1.87 -27.15
N PHE A 278 0.07 -2.40 -25.92
CA PHE A 278 1.15 -2.19 -24.95
C PHE A 278 1.69 -3.51 -24.38
N GLY A 279 2.84 -3.42 -23.75
CA GLY A 279 3.46 -4.51 -23.00
C GLY A 279 3.97 -4.00 -21.66
N ILE A 280 4.32 -4.93 -20.79
CA ILE A 280 4.89 -4.67 -19.47
C ILE A 280 6.16 -5.51 -19.31
N VAL A 281 7.23 -4.88 -18.88
CA VAL A 281 8.53 -5.52 -18.61
C VAL A 281 9.12 -4.97 -17.32
N PRO A 282 10.13 -5.64 -16.73
CA PRO A 282 10.86 -5.08 -15.60
C PRO A 282 11.44 -3.70 -15.89
N LEU A 283 11.67 -2.92 -14.83
CA LEU A 283 12.31 -1.61 -14.90
C LEU A 283 13.72 -1.73 -15.48
N PRO A 284 14.20 -0.72 -16.21
CA PRO A 284 15.56 -0.71 -16.75
C PRO A 284 16.60 -0.75 -15.63
N SER A 285 17.72 -1.47 -15.85
CA SER A 285 18.87 -1.45 -14.95
C SER A 285 19.63 -0.12 -15.02
N PHE A 286 20.24 0.28 -13.89
CA PHE A 286 21.03 1.51 -13.83
C PHE A 286 22.45 1.30 -14.37
N PRO A 287 23.14 2.37 -14.81
CA PRO A 287 24.53 2.28 -15.21
C PRO A 287 25.41 1.65 -14.13
N GLY A 288 26.18 0.63 -14.50
CA GLY A 288 27.04 -0.11 -13.58
C GLY A 288 26.32 -1.15 -12.70
N THR A 289 25.03 -1.41 -12.97
CA THR A 289 24.30 -2.53 -12.37
C THR A 289 23.89 -3.55 -13.42
N SER A 290 23.62 -4.81 -13.02
CA SER A 290 23.25 -5.89 -13.94
C SER A 290 21.83 -6.37 -13.80
N GLN A 291 21.13 -5.95 -12.74
CA GLN A 291 19.77 -6.36 -12.46
C GLN A 291 18.78 -5.23 -12.77
N PRO A 292 17.54 -5.54 -13.13
CA PRO A 292 16.47 -4.58 -13.18
C PRO A 292 16.39 -3.72 -11.92
N ALA A 293 15.95 -2.48 -12.06
CA ALA A 293 15.84 -1.56 -10.94
C ALA A 293 14.91 -2.10 -9.85
N THR A 294 15.29 -1.86 -8.59
CA THR A 294 14.50 -2.25 -7.43
C THR A 294 13.29 -1.34 -7.28
N SER A 295 12.09 -1.92 -7.31
CA SER A 295 10.84 -1.21 -7.00
C SER A 295 10.39 -1.48 -5.57
N PHE A 296 9.48 -0.65 -5.05
CA PHE A 296 8.66 -1.09 -3.93
C PHE A 296 7.65 -2.14 -4.36
N SER A 297 7.36 -3.09 -3.48
CA SER A 297 6.17 -3.93 -3.57
C SER A 297 5.23 -3.65 -2.42
N GLY A 298 3.94 -3.63 -2.72
CA GLY A 298 2.87 -3.41 -1.78
C GLY A 298 1.93 -4.61 -1.69
N ILE A 299 1.29 -4.75 -0.55
CA ILE A 299 0.11 -5.59 -0.40
C ILE A 299 -1.05 -4.66 -0.08
N ARG A 300 -2.06 -4.65 -0.93
CA ARG A 300 -3.31 -3.96 -0.63
C ARG A 300 -4.07 -4.80 0.40
N LEU A 301 -4.43 -4.19 1.51
CA LEU A 301 -5.13 -4.82 2.61
C LEU A 301 -6.49 -4.17 2.81
N ALA A 302 -7.53 -4.98 3.00
CA ALA A 302 -8.72 -4.50 3.67
C ALA A 302 -8.48 -4.53 5.18
N PHE A 303 -9.05 -3.58 5.91
CA PHE A 303 -9.00 -3.46 7.36
C PHE A 303 -10.39 -3.29 7.92
N VAL A 304 -10.60 -3.81 9.14
CA VAL A 304 -11.83 -3.56 9.91
C VAL A 304 -11.56 -2.41 10.88
N SER A 305 -12.39 -1.40 10.84
CA SER A 305 -12.29 -0.23 11.70
C SER A 305 -12.59 -0.58 13.16
N SER A 306 -11.79 -0.03 14.09
CA SER A 306 -12.09 -0.12 15.54
C SER A 306 -13.36 0.64 15.93
N TYR A 307 -13.83 1.53 15.08
CA TYR A 307 -15.00 2.38 15.29
C TYR A 307 -16.30 1.78 14.74
N SER A 308 -16.20 0.60 14.08
CA SER A 308 -17.38 -0.09 13.55
C SER A 308 -18.36 -0.46 14.67
N LYS A 309 -19.63 -0.20 14.43
CA LYS A 309 -20.74 -0.65 15.28
C LYS A 309 -21.10 -2.13 15.05
N TYR A 310 -20.62 -2.70 13.94
CA TYR A 310 -20.87 -4.07 13.49
C TYR A 310 -19.56 -4.78 13.15
N PRO A 311 -18.64 -4.91 14.13
CA PRO A 311 -17.27 -5.35 13.85
C PRO A 311 -17.18 -6.82 13.40
N GLU A 312 -18.14 -7.65 13.78
CA GLU A 312 -18.17 -9.07 13.39
C GLU A 312 -18.61 -9.20 11.93
N GLU A 313 -19.68 -8.50 11.53
CA GLU A 313 -20.18 -8.45 10.16
C GLU A 313 -19.16 -7.76 9.21
N ALA A 314 -18.48 -6.74 9.71
CA ALA A 314 -17.41 -6.09 8.97
C ALA A 314 -16.24 -7.05 8.73
N ALA A 315 -15.87 -7.86 9.73
CA ALA A 315 -14.82 -8.88 9.59
C ALA A 315 -15.25 -10.01 8.63
N GLU A 316 -16.50 -10.46 8.69
CA GLU A 316 -17.04 -11.47 7.75
C GLU A 316 -16.99 -10.93 6.30
N PHE A 317 -17.34 -9.66 6.08
CA PHE A 317 -17.24 -9.06 4.75
C PHE A 317 -15.78 -8.89 4.31
N ALA A 318 -14.89 -8.43 5.18
CA ALA A 318 -13.46 -8.31 4.87
C ALA A 318 -12.83 -9.69 4.53
N GLU A 319 -13.20 -10.76 5.25
CA GLU A 319 -12.79 -12.12 4.95
C GLU A 319 -13.36 -12.60 3.60
N PHE A 320 -14.62 -12.28 3.29
CA PHE A 320 -15.23 -12.58 1.99
C PHE A 320 -14.43 -12.00 0.83
N LEU A 321 -13.90 -10.77 0.97
CA LEU A 321 -13.05 -10.15 -0.06
C LEU A 321 -11.77 -10.95 -0.34
N THR A 322 -11.33 -11.80 0.60
CA THR A 322 -10.11 -12.61 0.49
C THR A 322 -10.35 -14.05 0.02
N GLN A 323 -11.59 -14.44 -0.20
CA GLN A 323 -11.93 -15.77 -0.73
C GLN A 323 -11.36 -15.95 -2.13
N LYS A 324 -11.12 -17.21 -2.51
CA LYS A 324 -10.55 -17.52 -3.83
C LYS A 324 -11.38 -16.92 -4.96
N SER A 325 -12.69 -17.15 -4.96
CA SER A 325 -13.61 -16.61 -5.98
C SER A 325 -13.63 -15.08 -6.03
N SER A 326 -13.52 -14.43 -4.87
CA SER A 326 -13.47 -12.95 -4.79
C SER A 326 -12.16 -12.42 -5.37
N LEU A 327 -11.03 -13.05 -5.07
CA LEU A 327 -9.73 -12.64 -5.60
C LEU A 327 -9.54 -12.98 -7.07
N GLU A 328 -10.11 -14.08 -7.57
CA GLU A 328 -10.19 -14.37 -9.00
C GLU A 328 -11.01 -13.30 -9.74
N LYS A 329 -12.15 -12.88 -9.15
CA LYS A 329 -12.96 -11.80 -9.70
C LYS A 329 -12.28 -10.44 -9.62
N ARG A 330 -11.58 -10.15 -8.52
CA ARG A 330 -10.76 -8.94 -8.41
C ARG A 330 -9.73 -8.90 -9.53
N PHE A 331 -8.98 -9.98 -9.74
CA PHE A 331 -8.00 -10.07 -10.82
C PHE A 331 -8.64 -9.88 -12.20
N GLU A 332 -9.78 -10.53 -12.46
CA GLU A 332 -10.52 -10.35 -13.72
C GLU A 332 -10.84 -8.88 -14.00
N LEU A 333 -11.31 -8.15 -12.98
CA LEU A 333 -11.78 -6.77 -13.12
C LEU A 333 -10.66 -5.73 -13.04
N THR A 334 -9.60 -5.98 -12.24
CA THR A 334 -8.61 -4.94 -11.91
C THR A 334 -7.22 -5.24 -12.46
N ARG A 335 -6.94 -6.49 -12.86
CA ARG A 335 -5.61 -7.00 -13.21
C ARG A 335 -4.56 -6.92 -12.10
N GLN A 336 -4.96 -6.57 -10.86
CA GLN A 336 -4.09 -6.62 -9.69
C GLN A 336 -3.82 -8.08 -9.31
N LEU A 337 -2.54 -8.39 -9.04
CA LEU A 337 -2.11 -9.76 -8.77
C LEU A 337 -2.74 -10.30 -7.49
N PRO A 338 -3.36 -11.50 -7.53
CA PRO A 338 -3.95 -12.09 -6.33
C PRO A 338 -2.85 -12.56 -5.36
N PRO A 339 -3.02 -12.32 -4.05
CA PRO A 339 -2.02 -12.68 -3.05
C PRO A 339 -2.12 -14.16 -2.60
N ARG A 340 -2.99 -14.98 -3.20
CA ARG A 340 -3.18 -16.40 -2.89
C ARG A 340 -2.31 -17.30 -3.76
N LYS A 341 -1.78 -18.39 -3.17
CA LYS A 341 -0.94 -19.38 -3.84
C LYS A 341 -1.70 -20.26 -4.83
N ASP A 342 -3.01 -20.44 -4.61
CA ASP A 342 -3.89 -21.31 -5.37
C ASP A 342 -4.65 -20.61 -6.52
N ILE A 343 -4.22 -19.39 -6.86
CA ILE A 343 -4.70 -18.62 -8.01
C ILE A 343 -3.54 -18.39 -8.96
N GLN A 344 -3.72 -18.83 -10.20
CA GLN A 344 -2.73 -18.61 -11.27
C GLN A 344 -3.22 -17.53 -12.23
N THR A 345 -2.30 -16.66 -12.64
CA THR A 345 -2.55 -15.61 -13.61
C THR A 345 -1.71 -15.92 -14.86
N ASN A 346 -2.38 -16.20 -15.98
CA ASN A 346 -1.73 -16.66 -17.20
C ASN A 346 -1.93 -15.67 -18.36
N ASP A 347 -1.63 -14.40 -18.13
CA ASP A 347 -1.63 -13.40 -19.18
C ASP A 347 -0.29 -12.64 -19.26
N ALA A 348 0.06 -12.18 -20.45
CA ALA A 348 1.36 -11.56 -20.71
C ALA A 348 1.58 -10.27 -19.92
N LEU A 349 0.53 -9.50 -19.62
CA LEU A 349 0.64 -8.24 -18.88
C LEU A 349 0.93 -8.53 -17.41
N SER A 350 0.19 -9.48 -16.82
CA SER A 350 0.44 -9.93 -15.44
C SER A 350 1.82 -10.55 -15.27
N ASN A 351 2.32 -11.28 -16.28
CA ASN A 351 3.66 -11.86 -16.26
C ASN A 351 4.74 -10.77 -16.19
N GLY A 352 4.56 -9.62 -16.84
CA GLY A 352 5.49 -8.50 -16.75
C GLY A 352 5.57 -7.92 -15.32
N ILE A 353 4.41 -7.79 -14.64
CA ILE A 353 4.38 -7.37 -13.23
C ILE A 353 5.01 -8.43 -12.33
N LEU A 354 4.67 -9.72 -12.52
CA LEU A 354 5.27 -10.83 -11.76
C LEU A 354 6.79 -10.89 -11.90
N GLU A 355 7.31 -10.62 -13.09
CA GLU A 355 8.75 -10.55 -13.32
C GLU A 355 9.38 -9.44 -12.47
N GLN A 356 8.79 -8.24 -12.46
CA GLN A 356 9.27 -7.13 -11.63
C GLN A 356 9.24 -7.45 -10.14
N THR A 357 8.26 -8.23 -9.64
CA THR A 357 8.21 -8.58 -8.20
C THR A 357 9.45 -9.33 -7.70
N ARG A 358 10.21 -9.95 -8.60
CA ARG A 358 11.49 -10.62 -8.24
C ARG A 358 12.59 -9.64 -7.83
N TYR A 359 12.46 -8.39 -8.25
CA TYR A 359 13.41 -7.30 -7.99
C TYR A 359 12.83 -6.27 -7.02
N ALA A 360 11.62 -6.48 -6.55
CA ALA A 360 10.95 -5.57 -5.65
C ALA A 360 11.27 -5.87 -4.18
N VAL A 361 11.25 -4.82 -3.36
CA VAL A 361 11.34 -4.92 -1.90
C VAL A 361 10.03 -4.51 -1.27
N PRO A 362 9.57 -5.16 -0.20
CA PRO A 362 8.37 -4.74 0.52
C PRO A 362 8.55 -3.32 1.08
N MET A 363 7.51 -2.50 0.97
CA MET A 363 7.47 -1.23 1.70
C MET A 363 7.58 -1.51 3.20
N PRO A 364 8.41 -0.76 3.95
CA PRO A 364 8.49 -0.89 5.39
C PRO A 364 7.15 -0.62 6.08
N THR A 365 6.86 -1.34 7.17
CA THR A 365 5.58 -1.21 7.92
C THR A 365 5.70 -0.37 9.19
N ILE A 366 6.86 0.22 9.44
CA ILE A 366 7.10 1.06 10.62
C ILE A 366 6.43 2.43 10.46
N PRO A 367 6.00 3.06 11.57
CA PRO A 367 5.28 4.35 11.52
C PRO A 367 6.04 5.47 10.80
N GLN A 368 7.38 5.41 10.78
CA GLN A 368 8.25 6.38 10.11
C GLN A 368 8.04 6.46 8.59
N MET A 369 7.41 5.46 7.97
CA MET A 369 7.02 5.55 6.56
C MET A 369 6.12 6.76 6.27
N SER A 370 5.29 7.19 7.23
CA SER A 370 4.47 8.40 7.06
C SER A 370 5.32 9.65 6.82
N VAL A 371 6.47 9.74 7.51
CA VAL A 371 7.42 10.87 7.35
C VAL A 371 8.22 10.70 6.07
N TYR A 372 8.62 9.47 5.73
CA TYR A 372 9.31 9.17 4.47
C TYR A 372 8.54 9.71 3.27
N TRP A 373 7.26 9.40 3.16
CA TRP A 373 6.43 9.85 2.04
C TRP A 373 6.47 11.36 1.86
N THR A 374 6.27 12.11 2.95
CA THR A 374 6.23 13.58 2.88
C THR A 374 7.61 14.19 2.65
N ALA A 375 8.63 13.74 3.39
CA ALA A 375 9.97 14.31 3.32
C ALA A 375 10.63 14.01 1.97
N MET A 376 10.48 12.78 1.46
CA MET A 376 11.07 12.42 0.19
C MET A 376 10.31 12.98 -1.01
N ALA A 377 8.98 13.19 -0.93
CA ALA A 377 8.27 13.90 -1.99
C ALA A 377 8.84 15.31 -2.21
N ALA A 378 9.09 16.05 -1.13
CA ALA A 378 9.72 17.37 -1.21
C ALA A 378 11.16 17.29 -1.77
N ALA A 379 11.96 16.31 -1.29
CA ALA A 379 13.33 16.13 -1.75
C ALA A 379 13.39 15.74 -3.24
N TYR A 380 12.58 14.80 -3.70
CA TYR A 380 12.54 14.41 -5.12
C TYR A 380 12.12 15.58 -6.02
N ALA A 381 11.13 16.37 -5.58
CA ALA A 381 10.70 17.54 -6.34
C ALA A 381 11.84 18.57 -6.48
N GLY A 382 12.48 18.97 -5.38
CA GLY A 382 13.59 19.92 -5.39
C GLY A 382 14.78 19.42 -6.20
N ILE A 383 15.18 18.17 -6.00
CA ILE A 383 16.27 17.54 -6.75
C ILE A 383 15.98 17.51 -8.25
N TRP A 384 14.77 17.13 -8.67
CA TRP A 384 14.38 17.15 -10.06
C TRP A 384 14.42 18.56 -10.64
N ASP A 385 14.00 19.56 -9.87
CA ASP A 385 13.97 20.95 -10.31
C ASP A 385 15.32 21.65 -10.22
N GLY A 386 16.35 21.00 -9.68
CA GLY A 386 17.75 21.43 -9.79
C GLY A 386 18.42 21.80 -8.47
N ASP A 387 17.75 21.54 -7.33
CA ASP A 387 18.33 21.79 -6.01
C ASP A 387 19.50 20.84 -5.71
N ASP A 388 20.31 21.15 -4.71
CA ASP A 388 21.46 20.33 -4.34
C ASP A 388 21.02 19.01 -3.69
N VAL A 389 21.35 17.89 -4.34
CA VAL A 389 20.96 16.55 -3.93
C VAL A 389 21.33 16.22 -2.48
N ALA A 390 22.55 16.60 -2.05
CA ALA A 390 23.01 16.26 -0.71
C ALA A 390 22.29 17.09 0.36
N SER A 391 22.00 18.35 0.05
CA SER A 391 21.26 19.26 0.93
C SER A 391 19.83 18.81 1.14
N ASP A 392 19.13 18.43 0.07
CA ASP A 392 17.74 18.02 0.14
C ASP A 392 17.57 16.67 0.88
N LEU A 393 18.46 15.71 0.58
CA LEU A 393 18.47 14.46 1.31
C LEU A 393 18.81 14.62 2.78
N LYS A 394 19.72 15.52 3.13
CA LYS A 394 20.01 15.86 4.52
C LYS A 394 18.81 16.46 5.23
N SER A 395 18.08 17.35 4.56
CA SER A 395 16.86 17.96 5.11
C SER A 395 15.78 16.89 5.36
N ALA A 396 15.60 15.96 4.42
CA ALA A 396 14.70 14.84 4.58
C ALA A 396 15.14 13.90 5.73
N ALA A 397 16.45 13.64 5.88
CA ALA A 397 17.00 12.83 6.97
C ALA A 397 16.70 13.45 8.34
N ILE A 398 16.88 14.75 8.48
CA ILE A 398 16.56 15.48 9.73
C ILE A 398 15.06 15.32 10.06
N ALA A 399 14.17 15.40 9.07
CA ALA A 399 12.74 15.18 9.28
C ALA A 399 12.45 13.73 9.75
N MET A 400 13.11 12.73 9.16
CA MET A 400 12.99 11.32 9.53
C MET A 400 13.47 11.06 10.96
N GLU A 401 14.61 11.65 11.37
CA GLU A 401 15.18 11.51 12.71
C GLU A 401 14.31 12.19 13.77
N SER A 402 13.68 13.31 13.43
CA SER A 402 12.83 14.10 14.32
C SER A 402 11.46 13.43 14.56
N ALA A 403 11.05 12.50 13.73
CA ALA A 403 9.80 11.77 13.88
C ALA A 403 9.88 10.78 15.06
N LYS A 404 9.01 10.95 16.06
CA LYS A 404 8.96 10.12 17.27
C LYS A 404 8.24 8.78 17.05
#